data_4bb791689c42ecb686fbd2e9d609d4ab
#
_entry.id   4bb791689c42ecb686fbd2e9d609d4ab
#
_cell.length_a   1.000
_cell.length_b   1.000
_cell.length_c   1.000
_cell.angle_alpha   90.00
_cell.angle_beta   90.00
_cell.angle_gamma   90.00
#
_symmetry.space_group_name_H-M   'P 1'
#
loop_
_entity.id
_entity.type
_entity.pdbx_description
1 polymer ?
#
loop_
_entity_poly.entity_id
_entity_poly.type
_entity_poly.pdbx_seq_one_letter_code
_entity_poly.pdbx_strand_id
1 'polypeptide(L)'
;FRFAQRAGGEGSLLSEFLQSLTLYYNQSDNFNPPATYQTDYFFKPLPKPTGEGKDGGFGFSLFNNKLVARINWYQTDSLNERTSAAGTLLTRLAYSDTTTGLAWASTVQRIRNGLAAGRTLNQIIAVNNWNSDNVNNVADEANQRKIYELIKLPYLYYSGLSSGATQDSQSKGTEVQITFNPTRAWTMKFTGSKAEATYRNIAPQYDAWLAERMPVWQALTATDIPDFVDPNNSRRYSLRNFWTGY
;
A
#
# COMPACT_ATOMS: atom_id res chain seq x y z
N PHE A 1 10.68 27.11 20.75
CA PHE A 1 10.96 28.42 21.34
C PHE A 1 9.63 29.09 21.71
N ARG A 2 9.45 29.39 23.00
CA ARG A 2 8.30 30.21 23.48
C ARG A 2 8.79 31.64 23.68
N PHE A 3 8.26 32.56 22.91
CA PHE A 3 8.39 33.99 23.23
C PHE A 3 7.12 34.44 23.96
N ALA A 4 7.18 34.56 25.25
CA ALA A 4 6.17 35.25 26.00
C ALA A 4 6.67 36.71 26.23
N GLN A 5 6.15 37.64 25.47
CA GLN A 5 6.44 39.04 25.70
C GLN A 5 5.27 39.65 26.44
N ARG A 6 5.53 40.11 27.64
CA ARG A 6 4.57 40.91 28.39
C ARG A 6 4.55 42.30 27.75
N ALA A 7 3.48 42.61 27.04
CA ALA A 7 3.33 43.89 26.38
C ALA A 7 2.87 44.93 27.39
N GLY A 8 3.68 45.95 27.59
CA GLY A 8 3.27 47.20 28.22
C GLY A 8 3.91 47.49 29.56
N GLY A 9 4.54 48.67 29.69
CA GLY A 9 4.83 49.28 30.97
C GLY A 9 3.52 49.77 31.61
N GLU A 10 3.54 49.99 32.93
CA GLU A 10 2.40 50.48 33.70
C GLU A 10 1.81 51.75 33.07
N GLY A 11 0.54 51.72 32.68
CA GLY A 11 -0.21 52.87 32.18
C GLY A 11 -0.47 52.94 30.68
N SER A 12 -0.12 51.92 29.87
CA SER A 12 -0.48 51.87 28.45
C SER A 12 -1.88 51.26 28.26
N LEU A 13 -2.74 51.90 27.44
CA LEU A 13 -4.03 51.32 27.03
C LEU A 13 -3.90 49.92 26.43
N LEU A 14 -2.75 49.61 25.80
CA LEU A 14 -2.42 48.28 25.29
C LEU A 14 -2.24 47.24 26.42
N SER A 15 -1.71 47.64 27.60
CA SER A 15 -1.54 46.70 28.71
C SER A 15 -2.84 46.38 29.44
N GLU A 16 -3.83 47.24 29.35
CA GLU A 16 -5.17 46.98 29.90
C GLU A 16 -5.97 46.00 29.02
N PHE A 17 -5.69 45.98 27.71
CA PHE A 17 -6.35 45.10 26.76
C PHE A 17 -5.63 43.77 26.55
N LEU A 18 -4.35 43.80 26.24
CA LEU A 18 -3.54 42.62 25.90
C LEU A 18 -2.65 42.22 27.07
N GLN A 19 -3.01 41.15 27.78
CA GLN A 19 -2.21 40.59 28.87
C GLN A 19 -1.09 39.69 28.42
N SER A 20 -1.35 38.92 27.38
CA SER A 20 -0.32 38.05 26.83
C SER A 20 -0.49 37.80 25.33
N LEU A 21 0.63 37.67 24.62
CA LEU A 21 0.71 37.16 23.28
C LEU A 21 1.76 36.05 23.28
N THR A 22 1.40 34.87 22.79
CA THR A 22 2.28 33.73 22.67
C THR A 22 2.35 33.32 21.21
N LEU A 23 3.54 33.21 20.68
CA LEU A 23 3.80 32.63 19.37
C LEU A 23 4.65 31.38 19.59
N TYR A 24 4.38 30.34 18.86
CA TYR A 24 5.19 29.14 18.88
C TYR A 24 5.26 28.48 17.51
N TYR A 25 6.34 27.81 17.28
CA TYR A 25 6.56 26.93 16.15
C TYR A 25 7.39 25.74 16.62
N ASN A 26 7.01 24.55 16.19
CA ASN A 26 7.72 23.32 16.49
C ASN A 26 7.86 22.52 15.21
N GLN A 27 9.02 21.85 15.07
CA GLN A 27 9.29 20.88 14.02
C GLN A 27 9.94 19.67 14.65
N SER A 28 9.49 18.50 14.26
CA SER A 28 10.00 17.24 14.79
C SER A 28 10.06 16.19 13.68
N ASP A 29 11.12 15.41 13.71
CA ASP A 29 11.26 14.21 12.89
C ASP A 29 11.06 13.01 13.80
N ASN A 30 10.41 11.98 13.28
CA ASN A 30 10.25 10.73 13.98
C ASN A 30 10.56 9.55 13.06
N PHE A 31 10.94 8.46 13.69
CA PHE A 31 11.12 7.17 13.05
C PHE A 31 10.32 6.14 13.84
N ASN A 32 9.40 5.46 13.15
CA ASN A 32 8.64 4.38 13.76
C ASN A 32 9.08 3.05 13.13
N PRO A 33 9.86 2.23 13.85
CA PRO A 33 10.29 0.95 13.32
C PRO A 33 9.06 0.07 13.06
N PRO A 34 8.96 -0.58 11.90
CA PRO A 34 7.85 -1.46 11.61
C PRO A 34 7.88 -2.66 12.57
N ALA A 35 6.71 -3.07 13.06
CA ALA A 35 6.56 -4.18 13.98
C ALA A 35 7.00 -5.53 13.38
N THR A 36 6.95 -5.67 12.06
CA THR A 36 7.33 -6.89 11.34
C THR A 36 8.21 -6.56 10.14
N TYR A 37 9.18 -7.44 9.88
CA TYR A 37 9.95 -7.38 8.66
C TYR A 37 9.07 -7.76 7.47
N GLN A 38 9.01 -6.88 6.47
CA GLN A 38 8.26 -7.10 5.24
C GLN A 38 9.13 -6.78 4.04
N THR A 39 8.87 -7.50 2.96
CA THR A 39 9.51 -7.28 1.67
C THR A 39 8.48 -6.89 0.61
N ASP A 40 8.94 -6.34 -0.49
CA ASP A 40 8.14 -6.22 -1.71
C ASP A 40 7.97 -7.60 -2.39
N TYR A 41 7.35 -7.64 -3.54
CA TYR A 41 7.15 -8.87 -4.33
C TYR A 41 8.42 -9.38 -5.02
N PHE A 42 9.50 -8.63 -4.98
CA PHE A 42 10.83 -9.02 -5.47
C PHE A 42 11.80 -9.31 -4.32
N PHE A 43 11.30 -9.50 -3.09
CA PHE A 43 12.06 -9.79 -1.85
C PHE A 43 13.01 -8.70 -1.40
N LYS A 44 12.88 -7.49 -1.95
CA LYS A 44 13.61 -6.33 -1.44
C LYS A 44 12.95 -5.84 -0.17
N PRO A 45 13.72 -5.52 0.88
CA PRO A 45 13.17 -4.92 2.08
C PRO A 45 12.38 -3.65 1.76
N LEU A 46 11.22 -3.51 2.37
CA LEU A 46 10.45 -2.28 2.24
C LEU A 46 11.19 -1.11 2.91
N PRO A 47 11.11 0.10 2.35
CA PRO A 47 11.73 1.28 2.93
C PRO A 47 11.22 1.53 4.36
N LYS A 48 12.06 2.16 5.17
CA LYS A 48 11.73 2.44 6.56
C LYS A 48 10.69 3.54 6.66
N PRO A 49 9.68 3.42 7.52
CA PRO A 49 8.74 4.51 7.78
C PRO A 49 9.45 5.68 8.45
N THR A 50 9.18 6.88 7.98
CA THR A 50 9.65 8.13 8.58
C THR A 50 8.50 9.11 8.67
N GLY A 51 8.57 10.03 9.62
CA GLY A 51 7.57 11.07 9.78
C GLY A 51 8.19 12.41 10.08
N GLU A 52 7.56 13.46 9.59
CA GLU A 52 7.88 14.85 9.91
C GLU A 52 6.62 15.53 10.42
N GLY A 53 6.74 16.22 11.55
CA GLY A 53 5.67 17.02 12.13
C GLY A 53 6.09 18.48 12.17
N LYS A 54 5.18 19.37 11.75
CA LYS A 54 5.30 20.81 11.87
C LYS A 54 4.02 21.32 12.52
N ASP A 55 4.16 22.06 13.59
CA ASP A 55 3.06 22.74 14.22
C ASP A 55 3.43 24.15 14.66
N GLY A 56 2.48 25.02 14.57
CA GLY A 56 2.68 26.40 14.98
C GLY A 56 1.36 27.03 15.36
N GLY A 57 1.45 28.16 16.04
CA GLY A 57 0.26 28.83 16.46
C GLY A 57 0.52 30.11 17.20
N PHE A 58 -0.55 30.77 17.51
CA PHE A 58 -0.54 31.92 18.41
C PHE A 58 -1.68 31.83 19.38
N GLY A 59 -1.43 32.38 20.56
CA GLY A 59 -2.43 32.55 21.60
C GLY A 59 -2.35 33.94 22.18
N PHE A 60 -3.47 34.46 22.58
CA PHE A 60 -3.53 35.75 23.25
C PHE A 60 -4.58 35.75 24.38
N SER A 61 -4.37 36.60 25.36
CA SER A 61 -5.32 36.84 26.40
C SER A 61 -5.64 38.33 26.51
N LEU A 62 -6.93 38.64 26.67
CA LEU A 62 -7.47 40.00 26.72
C LEU A 62 -8.33 40.18 27.98
N PHE A 63 -8.53 41.43 28.36
CA PHE A 63 -9.46 41.83 29.42
C PHE A 63 -9.17 41.12 30.75
N ASN A 64 -7.98 41.24 31.26
CA ASN A 64 -7.54 40.56 32.50
C ASN A 64 -7.79 39.03 32.45
N ASN A 65 -7.44 38.38 31.35
CA ASN A 65 -7.60 36.95 31.07
C ASN A 65 -9.09 36.50 31.01
N LYS A 66 -10.03 37.44 30.85
CA LYS A 66 -11.43 37.04 30.64
C LYS A 66 -11.66 36.42 29.27
N LEU A 67 -10.90 36.83 28.25
CA LEU A 67 -10.92 36.24 26.93
C LEU A 67 -9.53 35.62 26.63
N VAL A 68 -9.51 34.34 26.41
CA VAL A 68 -8.31 33.61 25.98
C VAL A 68 -8.62 32.93 24.67
N ALA A 69 -7.79 33.17 23.65
CA ALA A 69 -7.92 32.52 22.36
C ALA A 69 -6.61 31.88 21.96
N ARG A 70 -6.71 30.75 21.28
CA ARG A 70 -5.57 30.00 20.72
C ARG A 70 -5.95 29.53 19.34
N ILE A 71 -5.02 29.69 18.39
CA ILE A 71 -5.12 29.17 17.04
C ILE A 71 -3.86 28.39 16.77
N ASN A 72 -4.03 27.14 16.35
CA ASN A 72 -2.97 26.23 15.98
C ASN A 72 -3.14 25.83 14.54
N TRP A 73 -2.05 25.65 13.82
CA TRP A 73 -2.00 24.90 12.58
C TRP A 73 -0.98 23.79 12.72
N TYR A 74 -1.25 22.67 12.10
CA TYR A 74 -0.35 21.53 12.09
C TYR A 74 -0.27 20.89 10.71
N GLN A 75 0.85 20.27 10.44
CA GLN A 75 1.05 19.36 9.32
C GLN A 75 1.90 18.20 9.81
N THR A 76 1.47 17.00 9.49
CA THR A 76 2.22 15.77 9.73
C THR A 76 2.33 15.03 8.40
N ASP A 77 3.55 14.75 7.98
CA ASP A 77 3.86 13.96 6.81
C ASP A 77 4.43 12.62 7.30
N SER A 78 3.89 11.53 6.80
CA SER A 78 4.40 10.18 7.04
C SER A 78 4.75 9.54 5.72
N LEU A 79 5.98 9.06 5.57
CA LEU A 79 6.50 8.43 4.37
C LEU A 79 6.71 6.95 4.61
N ASN A 80 6.42 6.15 3.59
CA ASN A 80 6.61 4.71 3.61
C ASN A 80 5.85 3.97 4.73
N GLU A 81 4.70 4.49 5.15
CA GLU A 81 3.82 3.77 6.07
C GLU A 81 3.43 2.42 5.50
N ARG A 82 3.32 1.40 6.34
CA ARG A 82 2.81 0.11 5.92
C ARG A 82 1.32 0.20 5.62
N THR A 83 0.93 -0.28 4.45
CA THR A 83 -0.48 -0.27 4.04
C THR A 83 -0.97 -1.67 3.70
N SER A 84 -2.21 -1.94 4.05
CA SER A 84 -2.95 -3.13 3.63
C SER A 84 -3.94 -2.83 2.50
N ALA A 85 -3.97 -1.60 1.98
CA ALA A 85 -5.00 -1.14 1.04
C ALA A 85 -5.15 -2.04 -0.20
N ALA A 86 -4.06 -2.59 -0.70
CA ALA A 86 -4.07 -3.52 -1.82
C ALA A 86 -3.79 -4.98 -1.42
N GLY A 87 -3.58 -5.26 -0.12
CA GLY A 87 -3.01 -6.53 0.35
C GLY A 87 -3.79 -7.77 -0.07
N THR A 88 -5.10 -7.79 0.05
CA THR A 88 -5.92 -8.96 -0.32
C THR A 88 -5.95 -9.18 -1.83
N LEU A 89 -6.10 -8.12 -2.61
CA LEU A 89 -6.12 -8.21 -4.07
C LEU A 89 -4.77 -8.72 -4.59
N LEU A 90 -3.69 -8.12 -4.09
CA LEU A 90 -2.31 -8.46 -4.41
C LEU A 90 -1.97 -9.90 -4.11
N THR A 91 -2.31 -10.35 -2.90
CA THR A 91 -2.08 -11.73 -2.49
C THR A 91 -2.77 -12.71 -3.42
N ARG A 92 -3.99 -12.42 -3.82
CA ARG A 92 -4.74 -13.28 -4.76
C ARG A 92 -4.14 -13.30 -6.16
N LEU A 93 -3.73 -12.14 -6.66
CA LEU A 93 -3.12 -12.03 -7.98
C LEU A 93 -1.75 -12.71 -8.04
N ALA A 94 -0.88 -12.45 -7.08
CA ALA A 94 0.42 -13.10 -7.00
C ALA A 94 0.28 -14.62 -6.80
N TYR A 95 -0.68 -15.07 -5.98
CA TYR A 95 -0.97 -16.48 -5.83
C TYR A 95 -1.44 -17.12 -7.15
N SER A 96 -2.35 -16.46 -7.87
CA SER A 96 -2.84 -16.95 -9.17
C SER A 96 -1.72 -17.02 -10.21
N ASP A 97 -0.88 -16.00 -10.28
CA ASP A 97 0.28 -15.95 -11.17
C ASP A 97 1.24 -17.12 -10.90
N THR A 98 1.64 -17.29 -9.64
CA THR A 98 2.55 -18.38 -9.24
C THR A 98 1.93 -19.76 -9.44
N THR A 99 0.67 -19.93 -9.05
CA THR A 99 -0.01 -21.25 -9.15
C THR A 99 -0.17 -21.67 -10.59
N THR A 100 -0.53 -20.75 -11.49
CA THR A 100 -0.66 -21.03 -12.92
C THR A 100 0.68 -21.43 -13.53
N GLY A 101 1.74 -20.70 -13.23
CA GLY A 101 3.08 -21.03 -13.72
C GLY A 101 3.61 -22.38 -13.21
N LEU A 102 3.41 -22.66 -11.93
CA LEU A 102 3.79 -23.96 -11.34
C LEU A 102 2.97 -25.14 -11.91
N ALA A 103 1.67 -24.94 -12.14
CA ALA A 103 0.83 -25.96 -12.75
C ALA A 103 1.30 -26.28 -14.16
N TRP A 104 1.61 -25.25 -14.96
CA TRP A 104 2.16 -25.44 -16.30
C TRP A 104 3.52 -26.17 -16.27
N ALA A 105 4.46 -25.73 -15.43
CA ALA A 105 5.77 -26.35 -15.28
C ALA A 105 5.66 -27.83 -14.86
N SER A 106 4.76 -28.16 -13.93
CA SER A 106 4.45 -29.52 -13.52
C SER A 106 3.91 -30.37 -14.67
N THR A 107 3.03 -29.79 -15.49
CA THR A 107 2.47 -30.47 -16.68
C THR A 107 3.56 -30.80 -17.72
N VAL A 108 4.39 -29.82 -18.06
CA VAL A 108 5.55 -30.00 -18.95
C VAL A 108 6.46 -31.11 -18.42
N GLN A 109 6.75 -31.12 -17.13
CA GLN A 109 7.60 -32.14 -16.52
C GLN A 109 6.98 -33.55 -16.63
N ARG A 110 5.67 -33.67 -16.43
CA ARG A 110 4.94 -34.95 -16.59
C ARG A 110 5.00 -35.46 -18.04
N ILE A 111 4.84 -34.56 -19.01
CA ILE A 111 4.96 -34.90 -20.44
C ILE A 111 6.38 -35.42 -20.72
N ARG A 112 7.41 -34.67 -20.32
CA ARG A 112 8.82 -35.08 -20.53
C ARG A 112 9.14 -36.42 -19.90
N ASN A 113 8.74 -36.65 -18.67
CA ASN A 113 8.95 -37.91 -17.97
C ASN A 113 8.23 -39.08 -18.66
N GLY A 114 7.01 -38.85 -19.14
CA GLY A 114 6.24 -39.86 -19.86
C GLY A 114 6.90 -40.24 -21.18
N LEU A 115 7.35 -39.28 -21.98
CA LEU A 115 8.06 -39.51 -23.24
C LEU A 115 9.40 -40.24 -23.00
N ALA A 116 10.17 -39.83 -21.98
CA ALA A 116 11.41 -40.50 -21.60
C ALA A 116 11.19 -41.95 -21.14
N ALA A 117 10.02 -42.27 -20.61
CA ALA A 117 9.62 -43.63 -20.26
C ALA A 117 9.06 -44.43 -21.45
N GLY A 118 9.19 -43.91 -22.68
CA GLY A 118 8.75 -44.59 -23.92
C GLY A 118 7.23 -44.55 -24.14
N ARG A 119 6.49 -43.73 -23.41
CA ARG A 119 5.04 -43.57 -23.62
C ARG A 119 4.76 -42.65 -24.81
N THR A 120 3.71 -42.92 -25.53
CA THR A 120 3.17 -41.96 -26.52
C THR A 120 2.45 -40.83 -25.84
N LEU A 121 2.29 -39.68 -26.50
CA LEU A 121 1.57 -38.54 -25.97
C LEU A 121 0.10 -38.91 -25.62
N ASN A 122 -0.57 -39.71 -26.43
CA ASN A 122 -1.92 -40.20 -26.16
C ASN A 122 -2.00 -41.04 -24.88
N GLN A 123 -1.00 -41.85 -24.59
CA GLN A 123 -0.94 -42.62 -23.34
C GLN A 123 -0.71 -41.71 -22.14
N ILE A 124 0.09 -40.65 -22.30
CA ILE A 124 0.31 -39.64 -21.23
C ILE A 124 -0.99 -38.87 -20.94
N ILE A 125 -1.71 -38.46 -21.98
CA ILE A 125 -3.03 -37.81 -21.89
C ILE A 125 -4.00 -38.72 -21.14
N ALA A 126 -4.14 -39.95 -21.54
CA ALA A 126 -5.07 -40.90 -20.95
C ALA A 126 -4.77 -41.19 -19.47
N VAL A 127 -3.52 -41.41 -19.11
CA VAL A 127 -3.12 -41.66 -17.71
C VAL A 127 -3.35 -40.48 -16.79
N ASN A 128 -3.25 -39.24 -17.31
CA ASN A 128 -3.46 -38.04 -16.53
C ASN A 128 -4.89 -37.47 -16.62
N ASN A 129 -5.76 -38.12 -17.42
CA ASN A 129 -7.14 -37.66 -17.68
C ASN A 129 -7.18 -36.21 -18.19
N TRP A 130 -6.29 -35.87 -19.11
CA TRP A 130 -6.18 -34.56 -19.70
C TRP A 130 -7.05 -34.38 -20.95
N ASN A 131 -7.39 -33.12 -21.26
CA ASN A 131 -8.00 -32.80 -22.56
C ASN A 131 -6.93 -32.82 -23.67
N SER A 132 -7.17 -33.57 -24.75
CA SER A 132 -6.23 -33.73 -25.86
C SER A 132 -5.97 -32.47 -26.67
N ASP A 133 -6.95 -31.54 -26.71
CA ASP A 133 -6.93 -30.42 -27.65
C ASP A 133 -5.77 -29.44 -27.43
N ASN A 134 -5.29 -29.35 -26.20
CA ASN A 134 -4.23 -28.40 -25.83
C ASN A 134 -2.88 -29.05 -25.49
N VAL A 135 -2.83 -30.39 -25.36
CA VAL A 135 -1.61 -31.07 -24.91
C VAL A 135 -0.53 -31.04 -25.98
N ASN A 136 -0.90 -31.09 -27.27
CA ASN A 136 0.05 -30.99 -28.37
C ASN A 136 0.83 -29.68 -28.35
N ASN A 137 0.18 -28.57 -28.04
CA ASN A 137 0.83 -27.26 -27.94
C ASN A 137 1.81 -27.21 -26.75
N VAL A 138 1.46 -27.80 -25.62
CA VAL A 138 2.35 -27.88 -24.45
C VAL A 138 3.47 -28.91 -24.62
N ALA A 139 3.27 -29.93 -25.44
CA ALA A 139 4.30 -30.91 -25.76
C ALA A 139 5.37 -30.38 -26.75
N ASP A 140 5.06 -29.30 -27.48
CA ASP A 140 6.02 -28.68 -28.41
C ASP A 140 7.17 -28.02 -27.64
N GLU A 141 8.40 -28.45 -27.94
CA GLU A 141 9.59 -27.93 -27.27
C GLU A 141 9.86 -26.44 -27.55
N ALA A 142 9.54 -25.96 -28.74
CA ALA A 142 9.71 -24.55 -29.07
C ALA A 142 8.75 -23.67 -28.25
N ASN A 143 7.50 -24.12 -28.12
CA ASN A 143 6.51 -23.45 -27.28
C ASN A 143 6.90 -23.54 -25.80
N GLN A 144 7.41 -24.68 -25.32
CA GLN A 144 7.89 -24.81 -23.95
C GLN A 144 8.97 -23.77 -23.63
N ARG A 145 9.95 -23.58 -24.52
CA ARG A 145 11.02 -22.59 -24.32
C ARG A 145 10.46 -21.18 -24.28
N LYS A 146 9.58 -20.83 -25.22
CA LYS A 146 8.89 -19.53 -25.23
C LYS A 146 8.18 -19.26 -23.93
N ILE A 147 7.41 -20.21 -23.41
CA ILE A 147 6.65 -20.05 -22.19
C ILE A 147 7.55 -19.97 -20.96
N TYR A 148 8.64 -20.74 -20.90
CA TYR A 148 9.63 -20.62 -19.82
C TYR A 148 10.24 -19.22 -19.75
N GLU A 149 10.57 -18.64 -20.91
CA GLU A 149 11.11 -17.27 -20.96
C GLU A 149 10.08 -16.22 -20.54
N LEU A 150 8.82 -16.41 -20.89
CA LEU A 150 7.76 -15.49 -20.53
C LEU A 150 7.38 -15.57 -19.05
N ILE A 151 7.25 -16.79 -18.51
CA ILE A 151 6.78 -16.99 -17.16
C ILE A 151 7.75 -16.44 -16.13
N LYS A 152 9.08 -16.49 -16.35
CA LYS A 152 10.14 -15.99 -15.44
C LYS A 152 9.65 -15.72 -14.03
N LEU A 153 9.03 -16.74 -13.43
CA LEU A 153 8.39 -16.61 -12.13
C LEU A 153 9.39 -16.00 -11.15
N PRO A 154 9.07 -14.88 -10.52
CA PRO A 154 9.72 -14.52 -9.29
C PRO A 154 9.41 -15.64 -8.30
N TYR A 155 10.38 -16.47 -8.04
CA TYR A 155 10.30 -17.83 -7.47
C TYR A 155 9.72 -17.93 -6.07
N LEU A 156 9.14 -16.89 -5.50
CA LEU A 156 9.32 -16.79 -4.09
C LEU A 156 8.12 -16.36 -3.28
N TYR A 157 7.00 -16.35 -3.89
CA TYR A 157 5.76 -16.17 -3.16
C TYR A 157 5.55 -17.25 -2.06
N TYR A 158 6.30 -18.31 -2.10
CA TYR A 158 6.07 -19.51 -1.27
C TYR A 158 6.84 -19.59 0.04
N SER A 159 7.70 -18.65 0.37
CA SER A 159 8.62 -18.85 1.48
C SER A 159 8.10 -18.36 2.85
N GLY A 160 6.80 -18.08 3.00
CA GLY A 160 6.26 -17.59 4.27
C GLY A 160 6.71 -16.17 4.63
N LEU A 161 7.35 -15.46 3.72
CA LEU A 161 7.68 -14.07 3.91
C LEU A 161 6.43 -13.21 3.76
N SER A 162 6.26 -12.29 4.68
CA SER A 162 5.16 -11.33 4.64
C SER A 162 5.45 -10.27 3.57
N SER A 163 4.83 -10.39 2.41
CA SER A 163 4.84 -9.33 1.41
C SER A 163 4.01 -8.14 1.89
N GLY A 164 4.49 -6.94 1.63
CA GLY A 164 3.82 -5.73 2.02
C GLY A 164 3.95 -4.63 0.99
N ALA A 165 3.27 -3.55 1.24
CA ALA A 165 3.36 -2.34 0.46
C ALA A 165 3.42 -1.11 1.38
N THR A 166 3.79 0.02 0.80
CA THR A 166 3.88 1.29 1.52
C THR A 166 2.92 2.31 0.92
N GLN A 167 2.65 3.33 1.67
CA GLN A 167 1.97 4.54 1.23
C GLN A 167 2.57 5.74 1.94
N ASP A 168 2.34 6.92 1.40
CA ASP A 168 2.62 8.16 2.08
C ASP A 168 1.32 8.79 2.54
N SER A 169 1.32 9.39 3.72
CA SER A 169 0.18 10.14 4.23
C SER A 169 0.58 11.54 4.66
N GLN A 170 -0.33 12.47 4.49
CA GLN A 170 -0.21 13.83 4.99
C GLN A 170 -1.49 14.18 5.72
N SER A 171 -1.37 14.66 6.94
CA SER A 171 -2.45 15.26 7.70
C SER A 171 -2.11 16.70 8.02
N LYS A 172 -3.01 17.62 7.72
CA LYS A 172 -2.86 19.03 8.06
C LYS A 172 -4.17 19.60 8.58
N GLY A 173 -4.08 20.60 9.43
CA GLY A 173 -5.28 21.18 9.98
C GLY A 173 -5.04 22.49 10.71
N THR A 174 -6.17 23.09 11.09
CA THR A 174 -6.21 24.28 11.93
C THR A 174 -7.21 24.05 13.04
N GLU A 175 -6.83 24.44 14.23
CA GLU A 175 -7.64 24.35 15.44
C GLU A 175 -7.78 25.73 16.06
N VAL A 176 -8.99 26.07 16.47
CA VAL A 176 -9.32 27.32 17.17
C VAL A 176 -9.95 26.97 18.50
N GLN A 177 -9.47 27.57 19.55
CA GLN A 177 -10.02 27.45 20.88
C GLN A 177 -10.20 28.85 21.48
N ILE A 178 -11.41 29.16 21.92
CA ILE A 178 -11.73 30.43 22.56
C ILE A 178 -12.42 30.12 23.88
N THR A 179 -11.92 30.73 24.94
CA THR A 179 -12.55 30.68 26.27
C THR A 179 -12.87 32.11 26.70
N PHE A 180 -14.11 32.35 27.07
CA PHE A 180 -14.58 33.65 27.54
C PHE A 180 -15.26 33.54 28.90
N ASN A 181 -14.74 34.27 29.88
CA ASN A 181 -15.17 34.31 31.26
C ASN A 181 -15.67 35.76 31.60
N PRO A 182 -16.87 36.15 31.15
CA PRO A 182 -17.34 37.51 31.37
C PRO A 182 -17.49 37.86 32.86
N THR A 183 -17.85 36.86 33.66
CA THR A 183 -18.00 36.98 35.12
C THR A 183 -17.35 35.76 35.81
N ARG A 184 -17.21 35.84 37.15
CA ARG A 184 -16.69 34.69 37.93
C ARG A 184 -17.60 33.45 37.91
N ALA A 185 -18.89 33.65 37.63
CA ALA A 185 -19.89 32.61 37.67
C ALA A 185 -20.21 32.02 36.26
N TRP A 186 -19.65 32.57 35.18
CA TRP A 186 -20.02 32.16 33.83
C TRP A 186 -18.81 32.01 32.92
N THR A 187 -18.69 30.82 32.33
CA THR A 187 -17.64 30.47 31.37
C THR A 187 -18.26 29.94 30.08
N MET A 188 -17.85 30.52 28.97
CA MET A 188 -18.14 30.01 27.63
C MET A 188 -16.89 29.48 26.97
N LYS A 189 -16.99 28.32 26.33
CA LYS A 189 -15.89 27.71 25.57
C LYS A 189 -16.38 27.40 24.16
N PHE A 190 -15.63 27.86 23.19
CA PHE A 190 -15.82 27.53 21.80
C PHE A 190 -14.56 26.81 21.27
N THR A 191 -14.74 25.68 20.55
CA THR A 191 -13.68 24.96 19.87
C THR A 191 -14.13 24.63 18.45
N GLY A 192 -13.26 24.87 17.50
CA GLY A 192 -13.47 24.52 16.10
C GLY A 192 -12.20 23.90 15.52
N SER A 193 -12.35 22.93 14.64
CA SER A 193 -11.23 22.34 13.93
C SER A 193 -11.59 22.07 12.47
N LYS A 194 -10.58 22.21 11.60
CA LYS A 194 -10.63 21.77 10.22
C LYS A 194 -9.41 20.90 9.97
N ALA A 195 -9.61 19.68 9.54
CA ALA A 195 -8.53 18.73 9.22
C ALA A 195 -8.73 18.18 7.81
N GLU A 196 -7.61 17.90 7.15
CA GLU A 196 -7.54 17.26 5.85
C GLU A 196 -6.49 16.16 5.91
N ALA A 197 -6.82 14.97 5.41
CA ALA A 197 -5.90 13.87 5.26
C ALA A 197 -5.82 13.46 3.79
N THR A 198 -4.60 13.27 3.31
CA THR A 198 -4.32 12.86 1.92
C THR A 198 -3.38 11.67 1.93
N TYR A 199 -3.68 10.70 1.09
CA TYR A 199 -2.80 9.55 0.86
C TYR A 199 -2.20 9.65 -0.54
N ARG A 200 -0.93 9.28 -0.68
CA ARG A 200 -0.17 9.31 -1.93
C ARG A 200 0.72 8.08 -2.02
N ASN A 201 1.24 7.79 -3.20
CA ASN A 201 2.15 6.66 -3.44
C ASN A 201 1.61 5.36 -2.83
N ILE A 202 0.32 5.08 -3.08
CA ILE A 202 -0.35 3.91 -2.51
C ILE A 202 0.15 2.66 -3.23
N ALA A 203 0.88 1.81 -2.51
CA ALA A 203 1.40 0.53 -2.97
C ALA A 203 2.30 0.59 -4.23
N PRO A 204 3.33 1.47 -4.30
CA PRO A 204 4.21 1.57 -5.47
C PRO A 204 4.95 0.28 -5.78
N GLN A 205 5.17 -0.59 -4.79
CA GLN A 205 5.75 -1.91 -4.97
C GLN A 205 4.86 -2.83 -5.80
N TYR A 206 3.56 -2.61 -5.72
CA TYR A 206 2.59 -3.33 -6.54
C TYR A 206 2.63 -2.88 -7.99
N ASP A 207 2.65 -1.57 -8.22
CA ASP A 207 2.72 -1.03 -9.56
C ASP A 207 3.97 -1.52 -10.29
N ALA A 208 5.11 -1.57 -9.59
CA ALA A 208 6.35 -2.11 -10.11
C ALA A 208 6.23 -3.60 -10.48
N TRP A 209 5.62 -4.41 -9.60
CA TRP A 209 5.39 -5.84 -9.87
C TRP A 209 4.41 -6.03 -11.03
N LEU A 210 3.33 -5.27 -11.06
CA LEU A 210 2.32 -5.33 -12.12
C LEU A 210 2.91 -4.96 -13.49
N ALA A 211 3.78 -3.94 -13.53
CA ALA A 211 4.46 -3.53 -14.76
C ALA A 211 5.32 -4.65 -15.37
N GLU A 212 5.93 -5.50 -14.56
CA GLU A 212 6.68 -6.64 -15.04
C GLU A 212 5.78 -7.83 -15.42
N ARG A 213 4.69 -8.06 -14.69
CA ARG A 213 3.84 -9.24 -14.90
C ARG A 213 2.77 -9.06 -15.95
N MET A 214 2.22 -7.85 -16.12
CA MET A 214 1.17 -7.57 -17.09
C MET A 214 1.57 -7.94 -18.53
N PRO A 215 2.75 -7.58 -19.04
CA PRO A 215 3.18 -8.00 -20.38
C PRO A 215 3.22 -9.52 -20.55
N VAL A 216 3.61 -10.25 -19.50
CA VAL A 216 3.62 -11.72 -19.51
C VAL A 216 2.21 -12.26 -19.66
N TRP A 217 1.27 -11.77 -18.87
CA TRP A 217 -0.12 -12.22 -18.93
C TRP A 217 -0.79 -11.90 -20.25
N GLN A 218 -0.48 -10.73 -20.82
CA GLN A 218 -0.98 -10.34 -22.15
C GLN A 218 -0.41 -11.17 -23.29
N ALA A 219 0.84 -11.62 -23.16
CA ALA A 219 1.49 -12.47 -24.16
C ALA A 219 1.04 -13.93 -24.11
N LEU A 220 0.54 -14.40 -22.94
CA LEU A 220 0.07 -15.76 -22.77
C LEU A 220 -1.36 -15.91 -23.30
N THR A 221 -1.59 -16.96 -24.09
CA THR A 221 -2.92 -17.33 -24.60
C THR A 221 -3.50 -18.50 -23.80
N ALA A 222 -4.80 -18.72 -23.90
CA ALA A 222 -5.47 -19.85 -23.27
C ALA A 222 -4.92 -21.21 -23.76
N THR A 223 -4.33 -21.25 -24.96
CA THR A 223 -3.69 -22.45 -25.52
C THR A 223 -2.27 -22.65 -25.01
N ASP A 224 -1.59 -21.61 -24.55
CA ASP A 224 -0.24 -21.71 -23.99
C ASP A 224 -0.25 -22.32 -22.60
N ILE A 225 -1.25 -21.98 -21.78
CA ILE A 225 -1.44 -22.51 -20.42
C ILE A 225 -2.89 -23.01 -20.28
N PRO A 226 -3.22 -24.14 -20.87
CA PRO A 226 -4.56 -24.70 -20.76
C PRO A 226 -4.81 -25.31 -19.37
N ASP A 227 -6.05 -25.25 -18.91
CA ASP A 227 -6.46 -26.00 -17.73
C ASP A 227 -6.64 -27.50 -18.11
N PHE A 228 -5.67 -28.32 -17.73
CA PHE A 228 -5.70 -29.73 -17.99
C PHE A 228 -6.45 -30.56 -16.95
N VAL A 229 -6.72 -29.98 -15.80
CA VAL A 229 -7.16 -30.74 -14.62
C VAL A 229 -8.68 -30.87 -14.57
N ASP A 230 -9.40 -29.88 -15.07
CA ASP A 230 -10.86 -29.90 -15.06
C ASP A 230 -11.42 -29.02 -16.17
N PRO A 231 -11.72 -29.59 -17.35
CA PRO A 231 -12.31 -28.86 -18.47
C PRO A 231 -13.70 -28.28 -18.14
N ASN A 232 -14.36 -28.78 -17.10
CA ASN A 232 -15.67 -28.30 -16.65
C ASN A 232 -15.57 -27.30 -15.48
N ASN A 233 -14.39 -27.09 -14.92
CA ASN A 233 -14.19 -26.16 -13.84
C ASN A 233 -13.96 -24.74 -14.37
N SER A 234 -15.03 -24.05 -14.67
CA SER A 234 -15.04 -22.66 -15.13
C SER A 234 -14.37 -21.64 -14.19
N ARG A 235 -13.83 -22.06 -13.04
CA ARG A 235 -13.22 -21.20 -12.05
C ARG A 235 -11.70 -20.99 -12.22
N ARG A 236 -11.05 -21.77 -13.07
CA ARG A 236 -9.64 -21.54 -13.42
C ARG A 236 -9.54 -20.73 -14.70
N TYR A 237 -9.77 -19.46 -14.55
CA TYR A 237 -9.51 -18.51 -15.63
C TYR A 237 -8.04 -18.54 -15.99
N SER A 238 -7.70 -18.56 -17.29
CA SER A 238 -6.36 -18.13 -17.70
C SER A 238 -6.10 -16.75 -17.10
N LEU A 239 -4.90 -16.45 -16.69
CA LEU A 239 -4.54 -15.13 -16.16
C LEU A 239 -5.02 -14.00 -17.09
N ARG A 240 -4.99 -14.22 -18.41
CA ARG A 240 -5.55 -13.31 -19.39
C ARG A 240 -7.06 -13.10 -19.22
N ASN A 241 -7.82 -14.17 -19.05
CA ASN A 241 -9.28 -14.05 -18.86
C ASN A 241 -9.64 -13.38 -17.54
N PHE A 242 -8.82 -13.55 -16.51
CA PHE A 242 -8.98 -12.84 -15.24
C PHE A 242 -8.90 -11.32 -15.45
N TRP A 243 -7.98 -10.85 -16.32
CA TRP A 243 -7.80 -9.43 -16.59
C TRP A 243 -8.70 -8.86 -17.69
N THR A 244 -9.16 -9.69 -18.62
CA THR A 244 -10.02 -9.25 -19.74
C THR A 244 -11.50 -9.53 -19.50
N GLY A 245 -11.85 -10.28 -18.47
CA GLY A 245 -13.21 -10.68 -18.12
C GLY A 245 -13.86 -9.84 -17.02
N TYR A 246 -13.17 -8.83 -16.54
CA TYR A 246 -13.65 -7.75 -15.66
C TYR A 246 -13.24 -6.42 -16.28
#